data_6f4e16817b7a2b3e2078ca897a911d29
#
_entry.id   6f4e16817b7a2b3e2078ca897a911d29
#
_cell.length_a   1.000
_cell.length_b   1.000
_cell.length_c   1.000
_cell.angle_alpha   90.00
_cell.angle_beta   90.00
_cell.angle_gamma   90.00
#
_symmetry.space_group_name_H-M   'P 1'
#
loop_
_entity.id
_entity.type
_entity.pdbx_description
1 polymer ?
#
loop_
_entity_poly.entity_id
_entity_poly.type
_entity_poly.pdbx_seq_one_letter_code
_entity_poly.pdbx_strand_id
1 'polypeptide(L)'
;MTDAVAMRPARTVPLEVTLVLIPLVAAVVGLVIRYFAYAATVGDASIANFAEGLCRWDCSWYVHLAEVGYDDFPTPKLINGGNWAFFPAYPLIVGALIKLTSLPTMVVATATSIAFSIAATRIAW
;
A
#
# COMPACT_ATOMS: atom_id res chain seq x y z
N MET A 1 17.81 50.37 -27.17
CA MET A 1 17.45 49.01 -27.64
C MET A 1 17.38 48.15 -26.40
N THR A 2 16.17 47.93 -25.89
CA THR A 2 15.91 47.10 -24.70
C THR A 2 15.42 45.78 -25.22
N ASP A 3 16.29 44.74 -25.19
CA ASP A 3 15.90 43.37 -25.51
C ASP A 3 14.93 42.86 -24.45
N ALA A 4 13.66 42.79 -24.82
CA ALA A 4 12.64 42.12 -24.01
C ALA A 4 12.95 40.59 -24.01
N VAL A 5 13.52 40.15 -22.89
CA VAL A 5 13.68 38.71 -22.63
C VAL A 5 12.29 38.07 -22.60
N ALA A 6 11.91 37.38 -23.66
CA ALA A 6 10.68 36.60 -23.73
C ALA A 6 10.74 35.48 -22.71
N MET A 7 10.06 35.63 -21.57
CA MET A 7 9.87 34.54 -20.61
C MET A 7 9.13 33.42 -21.30
N ARG A 8 9.79 32.26 -21.47
CA ARG A 8 9.14 31.04 -21.91
C ARG A 8 8.08 30.67 -20.87
N PRO A 9 6.82 30.40 -21.28
CA PRO A 9 5.81 29.94 -20.34
C PRO A 9 6.29 28.63 -19.66
N ALA A 10 6.21 28.61 -18.33
CA ALA A 10 6.51 27.40 -17.57
C ALA A 10 5.60 26.27 -18.08
N ARG A 11 6.18 25.11 -18.43
CA ARG A 11 5.41 23.94 -18.79
C ARG A 11 4.60 23.51 -17.57
N THR A 12 3.31 23.75 -17.57
CA THR A 12 2.40 23.26 -16.54
C THR A 12 2.21 21.76 -16.74
N VAL A 13 2.50 20.97 -15.71
CA VAL A 13 2.21 19.53 -15.73
C VAL A 13 0.69 19.34 -15.78
N PRO A 14 0.16 18.49 -16.67
CA PRO A 14 -1.28 18.23 -16.72
C PRO A 14 -1.79 17.74 -15.35
N LEU A 15 -2.97 18.23 -14.95
CA LEU A 15 -3.60 17.87 -13.66
C LEU A 15 -3.70 16.35 -13.47
N GLU A 16 -4.07 15.63 -14.52
CA GLU A 16 -4.16 14.16 -14.54
C GLU A 16 -2.86 13.47 -14.12
N VAL A 17 -1.73 13.97 -14.60
CA VAL A 17 -0.41 13.46 -14.22
C VAL A 17 -0.10 13.77 -12.77
N THR A 18 -0.45 14.95 -12.30
CA THR A 18 -0.23 15.37 -10.91
C THR A 18 -1.00 14.52 -9.92
N LEU A 19 -2.27 14.19 -10.22
CA LEU A 19 -3.14 13.37 -9.38
C LEU A 19 -2.66 11.90 -9.25
N VAL A 20 -1.86 11.42 -10.16
CA VAL A 20 -1.21 10.10 -10.06
C VAL A 20 0.17 10.20 -9.44
N LEU A 21 0.95 11.19 -9.86
CA LEU A 21 2.36 11.31 -9.49
C LEU A 21 2.55 11.66 -8.01
N ILE A 22 1.73 12.56 -7.47
CA ILE A 22 1.85 12.96 -6.05
C ILE A 22 1.67 11.77 -5.09
N PRO A 23 0.58 10.99 -5.13
CA PRO A 23 0.41 9.86 -4.23
C PRO A 23 1.45 8.76 -4.47
N LEU A 24 1.88 8.55 -5.70
CA LEU A 24 2.94 7.59 -6.01
C LEU A 24 4.28 8.00 -5.39
N VAL A 25 4.70 9.25 -5.58
CA VAL A 25 5.93 9.78 -4.99
C VAL A 25 5.85 9.73 -3.47
N ALA A 26 4.73 10.13 -2.88
CA ALA A 26 4.53 10.07 -1.43
C ALA A 26 4.64 8.62 -0.90
N ALA A 27 4.07 7.65 -1.61
CA ALA A 27 4.18 6.23 -1.26
C ALA A 27 5.64 5.74 -1.32
N VAL A 28 6.36 6.05 -2.40
CA VAL A 28 7.76 5.68 -2.57
C VAL A 28 8.63 6.30 -1.48
N VAL A 29 8.50 7.61 -1.25
CA VAL A 29 9.24 8.31 -0.19
C VAL A 29 8.92 7.72 1.18
N GLY A 30 7.64 7.44 1.46
CA GLY A 30 7.23 6.79 2.70
C GLY A 30 7.83 5.41 2.90
N LEU A 31 7.91 4.58 1.84
CA LEU A 31 8.55 3.27 1.91
C LEU A 31 10.07 3.39 2.12
N VAL A 32 10.72 4.31 1.45
CA VAL A 32 12.17 4.56 1.61
C VAL A 32 12.49 4.98 3.05
N ILE A 33 11.73 5.92 3.61
CA ILE A 33 11.93 6.37 5.00
C ILE A 33 11.71 5.19 5.97
N ARG A 34 10.66 4.39 5.78
CA ARG A 34 10.41 3.20 6.62
C ARG A 34 11.50 2.16 6.51
N TYR A 35 12.05 1.95 5.31
CA TYR A 35 13.17 1.03 5.11
C TYR A 35 14.40 1.46 5.89
N PHE A 36 14.81 2.71 5.80
CA PHE A 36 15.96 3.21 6.55
C PHE A 36 15.74 3.20 8.06
N ALA A 37 14.55 3.53 8.52
CA ALA A 37 14.18 3.45 9.92
C ALA A 37 14.23 2.00 10.43
N TYR A 38 13.71 1.05 9.65
CA TYR A 38 13.77 -0.37 9.98
C TYR A 38 15.22 -0.87 10.03
N ALA A 39 16.02 -0.60 9.01
CA ALA A 39 17.42 -1.02 8.95
C ALA A 39 18.23 -0.45 10.13
N ALA A 40 17.99 0.81 10.52
CA ALA A 40 18.66 1.44 11.65
C ALA A 40 18.23 0.85 13.01
N THR A 41 16.98 0.39 13.15
CA THR A 41 16.46 -0.11 14.44
C THR A 41 16.68 -1.61 14.64
N VAL A 42 16.62 -2.39 13.57
CA VAL A 42 16.70 -3.86 13.62
C VAL A 42 18.13 -4.35 13.30
N GLY A 43 18.94 -3.52 12.64
CA GLY A 43 20.30 -3.88 12.22
C GLY A 43 20.35 -4.85 11.04
N ASP A 44 19.20 -5.12 10.41
CA ASP A 44 19.07 -5.98 9.23
C ASP A 44 18.46 -5.18 8.07
N ALA A 45 19.21 -5.07 6.98
CA ALA A 45 18.80 -4.34 5.78
C ALA A 45 18.19 -5.26 4.69
N SER A 46 17.81 -6.51 5.03
CA SER A 46 17.19 -7.43 4.08
C SER A 46 15.80 -6.94 3.68
N ILE A 47 15.53 -6.91 2.37
CA ILE A 47 14.23 -6.49 1.84
C ILE A 47 13.12 -7.46 2.25
N ALA A 48 13.42 -8.75 2.39
CA ALA A 48 12.45 -9.76 2.80
C ALA A 48 11.99 -9.49 4.24
N ASN A 49 12.92 -9.30 5.18
CA ASN A 49 12.60 -9.01 6.58
C ASN A 49 11.95 -7.63 6.74
N PHE A 50 12.31 -6.66 5.91
CA PHE A 50 11.62 -5.38 5.85
C PHE A 50 10.16 -5.54 5.42
N ALA A 51 9.88 -6.34 4.37
CA ALA A 51 8.52 -6.58 3.91
C ALA A 51 7.65 -7.22 5.01
N GLU A 52 8.18 -8.19 5.75
CA GLU A 52 7.52 -8.75 6.93
C GLU A 52 7.36 -7.72 8.05
N GLY A 53 8.36 -6.88 8.25
CA GLY A 53 8.36 -5.79 9.22
C GLY A 53 7.33 -4.69 8.94
N LEU A 54 6.81 -4.58 7.71
CA LEU A 54 5.69 -3.70 7.37
C LEU A 54 4.35 -4.21 7.93
N CYS A 55 4.26 -5.51 8.19
CA CYS A 55 3.07 -6.14 8.75
C CYS A 55 3.00 -5.86 10.26
N ARG A 56 2.21 -4.86 10.66
CA ARG A 56 2.01 -4.45 12.05
C ARG A 56 0.54 -4.44 12.41
N TRP A 57 0.23 -4.60 13.71
CA TRP A 57 -1.13 -4.56 14.26
C TRP A 57 -2.04 -5.60 13.58
N ASP A 58 -3.13 -5.17 13.02
CA ASP A 58 -4.13 -6.02 12.39
C ASP A 58 -3.72 -6.59 11.01
N CYS A 59 -2.53 -6.26 10.54
CA CYS A 59 -2.04 -6.71 9.25
C CYS A 59 -2.06 -8.24 9.11
N SER A 60 -1.69 -8.97 10.16
CA SER A 60 -1.70 -10.44 10.17
C SER A 60 -3.10 -11.02 9.92
N TRP A 61 -4.15 -10.35 10.43
CA TRP A 61 -5.54 -10.72 10.16
C TRP A 61 -5.92 -10.51 8.69
N TYR A 62 -5.54 -9.37 8.12
CA TYR A 62 -5.81 -9.10 6.70
C TYR A 62 -5.03 -10.02 5.76
N VAL A 63 -3.79 -10.37 6.11
CA VAL A 63 -2.99 -11.37 5.36
C VAL A 63 -3.67 -12.73 5.42
N HIS A 64 -4.05 -13.18 6.61
CA HIS A 64 -4.77 -14.45 6.78
C HIS A 64 -6.07 -14.50 5.98
N LEU A 65 -6.88 -13.43 6.04
CA LEU A 65 -8.12 -13.32 5.27
C LEU A 65 -7.87 -13.35 3.75
N ALA A 66 -6.78 -12.75 3.28
CA ALA A 66 -6.46 -12.74 1.86
C ALA A 66 -6.00 -14.12 1.35
N GLU A 67 -5.28 -14.88 2.17
CA GLU A 67 -4.69 -16.16 1.81
C GLU A 67 -5.64 -17.34 2.04
N VAL A 68 -6.34 -17.35 3.16
CA VAL A 68 -7.15 -18.49 3.64
C VAL A 68 -8.65 -18.20 3.59
N GLY A 69 -9.05 -16.95 3.88
CA GLY A 69 -10.44 -16.54 3.97
C GLY A 69 -10.92 -16.39 5.41
N TYR A 70 -12.25 -16.27 5.55
CA TYR A 70 -12.89 -16.20 6.87
C TYR A 70 -12.90 -17.56 7.54
N ASP A 71 -12.68 -17.54 8.86
CA ASP A 71 -12.81 -18.74 9.67
C ASP A 71 -14.25 -19.28 9.61
N ASP A 72 -14.38 -20.62 9.54
CA ASP A 72 -15.66 -21.27 9.77
C ASP A 72 -16.16 -20.92 11.17
N PHE A 73 -17.44 -20.82 11.37
CA PHE A 73 -18.20 -20.41 12.53
C PHE A 73 -17.44 -20.24 13.87
N PRO A 74 -17.84 -19.30 14.78
CA PRO A 74 -17.14 -19.09 16.04
C PRO A 74 -17.10 -20.39 16.84
N THR A 75 -15.93 -20.99 16.91
CA THR A 75 -15.73 -22.03 17.88
C THR A 75 -15.51 -21.37 19.24
N PRO A 76 -16.11 -21.90 20.34
CA PRO A 76 -15.90 -21.37 21.70
C PRO A 76 -14.43 -21.34 22.15
N LYS A 77 -13.53 -21.94 21.37
CA LYS A 77 -12.08 -21.99 21.61
C LYS A 77 -11.32 -20.77 21.13
N LEU A 78 -11.91 -19.90 20.32
CA LEU A 78 -11.30 -18.64 19.91
C LEU A 78 -11.52 -17.58 21.00
N ILE A 79 -10.64 -17.60 22.01
CA ILE A 79 -10.66 -16.68 23.15
C ILE A 79 -10.51 -15.21 22.70
N ASN A 80 -10.02 -14.96 21.49
CA ASN A 80 -9.72 -13.63 20.95
C ASN A 80 -10.63 -13.17 19.80
N GLY A 81 -11.80 -13.77 19.62
CA GLY A 81 -12.69 -13.41 18.51
C GLY A 81 -12.21 -13.98 17.16
N GLY A 82 -13.13 -14.22 16.26
CA GLY A 82 -12.79 -14.61 14.90
C GLY A 82 -12.42 -13.41 14.03
N ASN A 83 -11.90 -13.68 12.84
CA ASN A 83 -11.50 -12.66 11.86
C ASN A 83 -12.69 -11.94 11.18
N TRP A 84 -13.92 -12.18 11.63
CA TRP A 84 -15.16 -11.61 11.02
C TRP A 84 -15.40 -10.14 11.33
N ALA A 85 -14.67 -9.59 12.30
CA ALA A 85 -14.71 -8.15 12.58
C ALA A 85 -14.03 -7.32 11.48
N PHE A 86 -13.28 -7.95 10.59
CA PHE A 86 -12.52 -7.27 9.55
C PHE A 86 -13.32 -7.13 8.26
N PHE A 87 -13.27 -5.94 7.67
CA PHE A 87 -13.98 -5.62 6.42
C PHE A 87 -13.50 -6.51 5.27
N PRO A 88 -14.42 -7.17 4.54
CA PRO A 88 -14.05 -8.18 3.53
C PRO A 88 -13.45 -7.61 2.24
N ALA A 89 -13.80 -6.39 1.85
CA ALA A 89 -13.48 -5.88 0.51
C ALA A 89 -11.98 -5.89 0.21
N TYR A 90 -11.16 -5.36 1.11
CA TYR A 90 -9.71 -5.27 0.89
C TYR A 90 -9.04 -6.66 0.82
N PRO A 91 -9.19 -7.57 1.82
CA PRO A 91 -8.55 -8.87 1.76
C PRO A 91 -9.06 -9.74 0.61
N LEU A 92 -10.33 -9.64 0.21
CA LEU A 92 -10.84 -10.38 -0.94
C LEU A 92 -10.20 -9.92 -2.26
N ILE A 93 -10.01 -8.61 -2.44
CA ILE A 93 -9.32 -8.06 -3.62
C ILE A 93 -7.86 -8.52 -3.62
N VAL A 94 -7.16 -8.40 -2.48
CA VAL A 94 -5.76 -8.84 -2.34
C VAL A 94 -5.66 -10.35 -2.61
N GLY A 95 -6.54 -11.17 -2.04
CA GLY A 95 -6.56 -12.62 -2.24
C GLY A 95 -6.81 -13.01 -3.70
N ALA A 96 -7.74 -12.33 -4.40
CA ALA A 96 -7.96 -12.54 -5.82
C ALA A 96 -6.71 -12.20 -6.65
N LEU A 97 -6.05 -11.08 -6.34
CA LEU A 97 -4.84 -10.65 -7.03
C LEU A 97 -3.65 -11.58 -6.78
N ILE A 98 -3.49 -12.12 -5.56
CA ILE A 98 -2.48 -13.14 -5.26
C ILE A 98 -2.67 -14.36 -6.14
N LYS A 99 -3.91 -14.87 -6.24
CA LYS A 99 -4.23 -16.04 -7.08
C LYS A 99 -3.96 -15.78 -8.56
N LEU A 100 -4.16 -14.56 -9.04
CA LEU A 100 -3.92 -14.18 -10.45
C LEU A 100 -2.45 -13.95 -10.76
N THR A 101 -1.69 -13.39 -9.84
CA THR A 101 -0.31 -12.92 -10.09
C THR A 101 0.75 -13.87 -9.55
N SER A 102 0.42 -14.72 -8.58
CA SER A 102 1.36 -15.55 -7.81
C SER A 102 2.47 -14.74 -7.12
N LEU A 103 2.24 -13.46 -6.88
CA LEU A 103 3.19 -12.58 -6.18
C LEU A 103 3.03 -12.72 -4.65
N PRO A 104 4.09 -12.40 -3.88
CA PRO A 104 4.03 -12.39 -2.42
C PRO A 104 2.93 -11.47 -1.90
N THR A 105 2.19 -11.92 -0.88
CA THR A 105 1.03 -11.21 -0.31
C THR A 105 1.33 -9.76 0.07
N MET A 106 2.48 -9.49 0.69
CA MET A 106 2.86 -8.13 1.09
C MET A 106 3.08 -7.20 -0.10
N VAL A 107 3.60 -7.73 -1.22
CA VAL A 107 3.78 -6.96 -2.46
C VAL A 107 2.42 -6.58 -3.04
N VAL A 108 1.52 -7.55 -3.16
CA VAL A 108 0.17 -7.35 -3.69
C VAL A 108 -0.62 -6.38 -2.80
N ALA A 109 -0.59 -6.57 -1.48
CA ALA A 109 -1.27 -5.70 -0.52
C ALA A 109 -0.76 -4.25 -0.60
N THR A 110 0.56 -4.06 -0.66
CA THR A 110 1.15 -2.72 -0.80
C THR A 110 0.75 -2.05 -2.12
N ALA A 111 0.85 -2.77 -3.24
CA ALA A 111 0.46 -2.27 -4.55
C ALA A 111 -1.04 -1.90 -4.61
N THR A 112 -1.91 -2.72 -4.02
CA THR A 112 -3.35 -2.47 -3.91
C THR A 112 -3.63 -1.21 -3.10
N SER A 113 -2.94 -1.02 -1.97
CA SER A 113 -3.07 0.18 -1.15
C SER A 113 -2.65 1.45 -1.90
N ILE A 114 -1.57 1.40 -2.66
CA ILE A 114 -1.12 2.51 -3.51
C ILE A 114 -2.15 2.80 -4.60
N ALA A 115 -2.68 1.76 -5.28
CA ALA A 115 -3.70 1.93 -6.31
C ALA A 115 -4.98 2.58 -5.77
N PHE A 116 -5.45 2.15 -4.59
CA PHE A 116 -6.60 2.78 -3.92
C PHE A 116 -6.32 4.22 -3.50
N SER A 117 -5.11 4.54 -3.07
CA SER A 117 -4.71 5.90 -2.74
C SER A 117 -4.78 6.82 -3.96
N ILE A 118 -4.30 6.36 -5.11
CA ILE A 118 -4.40 7.07 -6.39
C ILE A 118 -5.86 7.25 -6.80
N ALA A 119 -6.67 6.19 -6.73
CA ALA A 119 -8.08 6.24 -7.07
C ALA A 119 -8.85 7.24 -6.17
N ALA A 120 -8.61 7.18 -4.86
CA ALA A 120 -9.22 8.10 -3.91
C ALA A 120 -8.85 9.57 -4.19
N THR A 121 -7.59 9.84 -4.53
CA THR A 121 -7.15 11.19 -4.89
C THR A 121 -7.88 11.73 -6.13
N ARG A 122 -8.14 10.85 -7.12
CA ARG A 122 -8.87 11.23 -8.34
C ARG A 122 -10.36 11.47 -8.10
N ILE A 123 -10.98 10.72 -7.18
CA ILE A 123 -12.40 10.88 -6.86
C ILE A 123 -12.64 12.11 -5.99
N ALA A 124 -11.69 12.45 -5.11
CA ALA A 124 -11.80 13.58 -4.19
C ALA A 124 -11.54 14.94 -4.84
N TRP A 125 -10.98 14.99 -6.02
CA TRP A 125 -10.64 16.20 -6.77
C TRP A 125 -11.66 16.48 -7.88
#